data_2a530a5bea7b0b9c9672b57d97e884f9
#
_entry.id   2a530a5bea7b0b9c9672b57d97e884f9
#
_cell.length_a   1.000
_cell.length_b   1.000
_cell.length_c   1.000
_cell.angle_alpha   90.00
_cell.angle_beta   90.00
_cell.angle_gamma   90.00
#
_symmetry.space_group_name_H-M   'P 1'
#
loop_
_entity.id
_entity.type
_entity.pdbx_description
1 polymer ?
#
loop_
_entity_poly.entity_id
_entity_poly.type
_entity_poly.pdbx_seq_one_letter_code
_entity_poly.pdbx_strand_id
1 'polypeptide(L)'
;MPPEVGDGGTVALRLPYRPRLKESGLAFAEPYDHDVATDTQQPLSASRVLSQEPRRARPADMMLLADDSSLFGDQPDPGETPWTPQRDLLGSERFAREFVVETENDGSAWLRFGDNQFGAAPITGQRLLARYRLGGGPQGNVGAETISALISDDASLMLGIKSLRNPLPAQGGAEPETLDAIRLNAPEAFRTQERAVTTDDYARAAERHPDVQRAAARLRWTGSWYTVFLMLDRRAGKPVDAEFKATMRAFLERFRLAGYDFEFADPVHVPLDIQLQICVAAGYFTADVKSALISAFTATVDRHGRPGFFHPDRYTFGTPLYLSAVVARAMAVAGVASVDIRRFQRLGRSPKGELAAGVITASPLEVLRADGDPNFPENGQISFIVEGGS
;
A
#
# COMPACT_ATOMS: atom_id res chain seq x y z
N MET A 1 29.90 -18.36 -13.42
CA MET A 1 31.29 -17.93 -13.71
C MET A 1 32.07 -19.17 -14.12
N PRO A 2 32.82 -19.22 -15.24
CA PRO A 2 33.62 -20.36 -15.55
C PRO A 2 34.75 -20.55 -14.51
N PRO A 3 35.16 -21.75 -14.19
CA PRO A 3 36.23 -21.99 -13.23
C PRO A 3 37.56 -21.43 -13.75
N GLU A 4 38.23 -20.62 -12.91
CA GLU A 4 39.63 -20.21 -13.20
C GLU A 4 40.54 -21.41 -12.93
N VAL A 5 41.25 -21.82 -13.96
CA VAL A 5 42.31 -22.84 -13.87
C VAL A 5 43.57 -22.13 -13.38
N GLY A 6 43.93 -22.30 -12.11
CA GLY A 6 45.19 -21.84 -11.59
C GLY A 6 46.36 -22.67 -12.09
N ASP A 7 47.55 -22.06 -12.13
CA ASP A 7 48.82 -22.67 -12.58
C ASP A 7 49.24 -23.84 -11.65
N GLY A 8 48.81 -25.02 -11.96
CA GLY A 8 49.02 -26.21 -11.15
C GLY A 8 47.86 -27.23 -11.18
N GLY A 9 46.83 -27.00 -11.99
CA GLY A 9 45.76 -27.96 -12.21
C GLY A 9 44.72 -28.08 -11.07
N THR A 10 44.77 -27.21 -10.06
CA THR A 10 43.78 -27.21 -8.98
C THR A 10 42.65 -26.23 -9.32
N VAL A 11 41.46 -26.77 -9.61
CA VAL A 11 40.24 -25.95 -9.82
C VAL A 11 39.73 -25.54 -8.46
N ALA A 12 39.85 -24.26 -8.13
CA ALA A 12 39.21 -23.69 -6.93
C ALA A 12 37.72 -23.50 -7.20
N LEU A 13 36.90 -24.38 -6.69
CA LEU A 13 35.44 -24.19 -6.64
C LEU A 13 35.13 -23.10 -5.62
N ARG A 14 34.80 -21.90 -6.07
CA ARG A 14 34.22 -20.86 -5.20
C ARG A 14 32.76 -21.21 -4.99
N LEU A 15 32.45 -21.74 -3.81
CA LEU A 15 31.08 -21.90 -3.39
C LEU A 15 30.47 -20.51 -3.14
N PRO A 16 29.24 -20.26 -3.59
CA PRO A 16 28.56 -19.01 -3.30
C PRO A 16 28.37 -18.88 -1.79
N TYR A 17 28.56 -17.66 -1.26
CA TYR A 17 28.29 -17.36 0.14
C TYR A 17 26.79 -17.48 0.41
N ARG A 18 26.40 -18.49 1.18
CA ARG A 18 25.01 -18.83 1.49
C ARG A 18 24.90 -19.12 3.00
N PRO A 19 24.87 -18.10 3.83
CA PRO A 19 24.76 -18.26 5.27
C PRO A 19 23.38 -18.75 5.68
N ARG A 20 23.31 -19.53 6.75
CA ARG A 20 22.08 -19.99 7.40
C ARG A 20 21.73 -19.04 8.55
N LEU A 21 20.45 -18.73 8.73
CA LEU A 21 19.96 -18.04 9.92
C LEU A 21 20.09 -18.96 11.14
N LYS A 22 20.35 -18.35 12.30
CA LYS A 22 20.58 -19.08 13.54
C LYS A 22 19.31 -19.81 13.99
N GLU A 23 18.18 -19.13 13.91
CA GLU A 23 16.89 -19.64 14.38
C GLU A 23 16.00 -20.02 13.21
N SER A 24 15.17 -21.04 13.38
CA SER A 24 14.15 -21.48 12.42
C SER A 24 12.78 -20.88 12.75
N GLY A 25 11.80 -21.05 11.87
CA GLY A 25 10.43 -20.55 12.08
C GLY A 25 10.27 -19.07 11.76
N LEU A 26 10.86 -18.64 10.67
CA LEU A 26 10.78 -17.27 10.18
C LEU A 26 9.34 -16.88 9.90
N ALA A 27 8.91 -15.71 10.40
CA ALA A 27 7.59 -15.14 10.08
C ALA A 27 7.59 -14.47 8.70
N PHE A 28 6.51 -14.64 7.97
CA PHE A 28 6.27 -13.96 6.70
C PHE A 28 5.03 -13.09 6.81
N ALA A 29 5.11 -11.87 6.30
CA ALA A 29 3.99 -10.94 6.23
C ALA A 29 4.13 -10.03 5.01
N GLU A 30 3.05 -9.44 4.55
CA GLU A 30 3.14 -8.33 3.61
C GLU A 30 3.79 -7.13 4.32
N PRO A 31 4.85 -6.53 3.75
CA PRO A 31 5.45 -5.33 4.33
C PRO A 31 4.39 -4.23 4.41
N TYR A 32 4.28 -3.58 5.54
CA TYR A 32 3.48 -2.38 5.71
C TYR A 32 4.38 -1.20 6.08
N ASP A 33 3.98 -0.04 5.63
CA ASP A 33 4.65 1.19 6.00
C ASP A 33 4.27 1.55 7.45
N HIS A 34 5.26 1.55 8.34
CA HIS A 34 5.07 1.85 9.76
C HIS A 34 4.55 3.28 9.95
N ASP A 35 5.06 4.23 9.18
CA ASP A 35 4.66 5.63 9.27
C ASP A 35 3.21 5.83 8.86
N VAL A 36 2.75 5.07 7.84
CA VAL A 36 1.34 5.03 7.44
C VAL A 36 0.48 4.33 8.50
N ALA A 37 0.99 3.27 9.13
CA ALA A 37 0.24 2.53 10.15
C ALA A 37 0.09 3.30 11.47
N THR A 38 1.08 4.10 11.82
CA THR A 38 1.10 4.93 13.06
C THR A 38 0.55 6.33 12.86
N ASP A 39 0.17 6.71 11.64
CA ASP A 39 -0.43 8.01 11.38
C ASP A 39 -1.79 8.14 12.07
N THR A 40 -1.80 8.82 13.22
CA THR A 40 -3.00 9.09 14.00
C THR A 40 -4.01 9.98 13.26
N GLN A 41 -3.55 10.71 12.26
CA GLN A 41 -4.40 11.58 11.42
C GLN A 41 -5.17 10.76 10.35
N GLN A 42 -4.66 9.60 10.01
CA GLN A 42 -5.21 8.74 8.95
C GLN A 42 -5.04 7.26 9.30
N PRO A 43 -5.72 6.78 10.35
CA PRO A 43 -5.59 5.39 10.75
C PRO A 43 -5.98 4.47 9.58
N LEU A 44 -5.15 3.47 9.32
CA LEU A 44 -5.49 2.44 8.34
C LEU A 44 -6.82 1.79 8.74
N SER A 45 -7.73 1.64 7.78
CA SER A 45 -8.94 0.87 8.03
C SER A 45 -8.59 -0.59 8.28
N ALA A 46 -9.30 -1.23 9.22
CA ALA A 46 -9.12 -2.67 9.48
C ALA A 46 -9.29 -3.51 8.20
N SER A 47 -10.19 -3.12 7.30
CA SER A 47 -10.37 -3.78 6.01
C SER A 47 -9.14 -3.71 5.12
N ARG A 48 -8.38 -2.61 5.14
CA ARG A 48 -7.14 -2.49 4.37
C ARG A 48 -6.03 -3.36 4.95
N VAL A 49 -5.93 -3.43 6.26
CA VAL A 49 -4.96 -4.32 6.94
C VAL A 49 -5.30 -5.79 6.68
N LEU A 50 -6.58 -6.14 6.66
CA LEU A 50 -7.06 -7.50 6.38
C LEU A 50 -6.96 -7.89 4.90
N SER A 51 -6.79 -6.94 3.98
CA SER A 51 -6.65 -7.18 2.54
C SER A 51 -5.23 -7.52 2.09
N GLN A 52 -4.42 -8.08 2.97
CA GLN A 52 -3.05 -8.51 2.64
C GLN A 52 -3.05 -9.53 1.49
N GLU A 53 -2.14 -9.34 0.56
CA GLU A 53 -1.94 -10.27 -0.55
C GLU A 53 -0.81 -11.25 -0.23
N PRO A 54 -1.09 -12.55 -0.03
CA PRO A 54 -0.06 -13.55 0.33
C PRO A 54 1.12 -13.59 -0.64
N ARG A 55 0.88 -13.26 -1.91
CA ARG A 55 1.95 -13.20 -2.94
C ARG A 55 2.98 -12.11 -2.69
N ARG A 56 2.64 -11.10 -1.89
CA ARG A 56 3.54 -10.02 -1.51
C ARG A 56 4.25 -10.26 -0.19
N ALA A 57 3.94 -11.36 0.48
CA ALA A 57 4.59 -11.70 1.74
C ALA A 57 6.11 -11.79 1.59
N ARG A 58 6.82 -11.20 2.54
CA ARG A 58 8.27 -11.22 2.69
C ARG A 58 8.59 -11.64 4.12
N PRO A 59 9.80 -12.08 4.40
CA PRO A 59 10.23 -12.26 5.77
C PRO A 59 9.98 -10.99 6.60
N ALA A 60 9.18 -11.14 7.66
CA ALA A 60 8.71 -10.01 8.45
C ALA A 60 9.85 -9.31 9.18
N ASP A 61 9.90 -7.99 9.07
CA ASP A 61 10.90 -7.09 9.68
C ASP A 61 12.36 -7.55 9.47
N MET A 62 12.62 -8.22 8.35
CA MET A 62 13.94 -8.74 8.07
C MET A 62 14.81 -7.70 7.39
N MET A 63 15.98 -7.48 7.94
CA MET A 63 17.06 -6.69 7.37
C MET A 63 18.41 -7.25 7.76
N LEU A 64 19.43 -7.03 6.93
CA LEU A 64 20.80 -7.31 7.26
C LEU A 64 21.57 -5.99 7.34
N LEU A 65 22.32 -5.83 8.42
CA LEU A 65 23.19 -4.69 8.64
C LEU A 65 24.65 -5.16 8.58
N ALA A 66 25.53 -4.33 8.04
CA ALA A 66 26.95 -4.61 8.19
C ALA A 66 27.32 -4.46 9.68
N ASP A 67 28.09 -5.42 10.17
CA ASP A 67 28.62 -5.38 11.53
C ASP A 67 29.84 -4.45 11.55
N ASP A 68 29.57 -3.16 11.63
CA ASP A 68 30.57 -2.20 12.01
C ASP A 68 30.50 -2.04 13.54
N SER A 69 31.60 -2.16 14.23
CA SER A 69 31.75 -2.31 15.68
C SER A 69 31.18 -1.17 16.56
N SER A 70 30.34 -0.33 16.00
CA SER A 70 29.57 0.71 16.69
C SER A 70 28.15 0.28 17.12
N LEU A 71 27.80 -1.00 17.01
CA LEU A 71 26.45 -1.55 17.19
C LEU A 71 25.99 -1.71 18.65
N PHE A 72 26.19 -0.69 19.47
CA PHE A 72 25.46 -0.58 20.74
C PHE A 72 24.30 0.42 20.69
N GLY A 73 23.82 0.77 19.49
CA GLY A 73 22.62 1.58 19.28
C GLY A 73 21.63 0.84 18.39
N ASP A 74 20.35 0.85 18.76
CA ASP A 74 19.23 0.17 18.04
C ASP A 74 18.93 0.74 16.64
N GLN A 75 19.77 1.62 16.12
CA GLN A 75 19.57 2.24 14.81
C GLN A 75 20.79 2.00 13.91
N PRO A 76 20.58 1.64 12.64
CA PRO A 76 21.68 1.61 11.67
C PRO A 76 22.31 2.99 11.53
N ASP A 77 23.63 3.02 11.29
CA ASP A 77 24.34 4.25 10.98
C ASP A 77 23.60 4.97 9.86
N PRO A 78 23.24 6.27 10.00
CA PRO A 78 22.48 7.02 8.98
C PRO A 78 23.07 7.01 7.56
N GLY A 79 24.31 6.54 7.40
CA GLY A 79 25.00 6.39 6.12
C GLY A 79 24.94 5.00 5.49
N GLU A 80 24.47 3.98 6.18
CA GLU A 80 24.52 2.60 5.68
C GLU A 80 23.13 2.08 5.24
N THR A 81 23.01 1.79 3.95
CA THR A 81 21.80 1.20 3.40
C THR A 81 21.72 -0.28 3.80
N PRO A 82 20.68 -0.70 4.55
CA PRO A 82 20.52 -2.11 4.92
C PRO A 82 20.24 -2.97 3.68
N TRP A 83 20.56 -4.25 3.79
CA TRP A 83 20.14 -5.24 2.82
C TRP A 83 18.67 -5.59 3.05
N THR A 84 17.88 -5.65 1.98
CA THR A 84 16.44 -5.91 2.03
C THR A 84 16.07 -7.24 1.38
N PRO A 85 15.13 -8.00 1.96
CA PRO A 85 14.70 -9.26 1.39
C PRO A 85 13.80 -9.04 0.17
N GLN A 86 14.06 -9.79 -0.89
CA GLN A 86 13.27 -9.83 -2.11
C GLN A 86 12.73 -11.24 -2.35
N ARG A 87 11.72 -11.35 -3.19
CA ARG A 87 11.19 -12.65 -3.62
C ARG A 87 12.16 -13.37 -4.55
N ASP A 88 12.74 -12.62 -5.47
CA ASP A 88 13.79 -13.05 -6.40
C ASP A 88 14.69 -11.84 -6.72
N LEU A 89 15.81 -12.10 -7.39
CA LEU A 89 16.77 -11.06 -7.76
C LEU A 89 16.75 -10.72 -9.26
N LEU A 90 15.77 -11.23 -10.01
CA LEU A 90 15.72 -11.05 -11.46
C LEU A 90 15.54 -9.56 -11.86
N GLY A 91 14.87 -8.80 -11.03
CA GLY A 91 14.67 -7.35 -11.21
C GLY A 91 15.65 -6.49 -10.44
N SER A 92 16.60 -7.07 -9.70
CA SER A 92 17.53 -6.33 -8.87
C SER A 92 18.61 -5.66 -9.71
N GLU A 93 18.86 -4.38 -9.44
CA GLU A 93 19.97 -3.65 -10.03
C GLU A 93 21.32 -4.21 -9.53
N ARG A 94 22.35 -4.08 -10.36
CA ARG A 94 23.68 -4.64 -10.11
C ARG A 94 24.24 -4.39 -8.71
N PHE A 95 24.02 -3.22 -8.16
CA PHE A 95 24.56 -2.79 -6.86
C PHE A 95 23.49 -2.70 -5.77
N ALA A 96 22.25 -3.18 -6.05
CA ALA A 96 21.19 -3.20 -5.06
C ALA A 96 21.55 -4.17 -3.93
N ARG A 97 21.48 -3.70 -2.69
CA ARG A 97 21.69 -4.53 -1.49
C ARG A 97 20.43 -5.34 -1.20
N GLU A 98 20.25 -6.39 -1.97
CA GLU A 98 19.07 -7.24 -1.93
C GLU A 98 19.48 -8.71 -1.82
N PHE A 99 18.64 -9.50 -1.17
CA PHE A 99 18.86 -10.92 -0.99
C PHE A 99 17.55 -11.70 -1.00
N VAL A 100 17.62 -13.00 -1.21
CA VAL A 100 16.49 -13.93 -1.14
C VAL A 100 16.63 -14.82 0.07
N VAL A 101 15.54 -15.07 0.76
CA VAL A 101 15.46 -16.06 1.83
C VAL A 101 14.88 -17.35 1.27
N GLU A 102 15.64 -18.41 1.37
CA GLU A 102 15.26 -19.76 0.95
C GLU A 102 15.00 -20.60 2.18
N THR A 103 13.74 -20.97 2.39
CA THR A 103 13.30 -21.75 3.55
C THR A 103 13.27 -23.23 3.21
N GLU A 104 13.91 -24.06 4.02
CA GLU A 104 13.89 -25.51 3.91
C GLU A 104 12.68 -26.11 4.65
N ASN A 105 12.44 -27.40 4.43
CA ASN A 105 11.29 -28.12 5.02
C ASN A 105 11.33 -28.21 6.55
N ASP A 106 12.50 -28.12 7.14
CA ASP A 106 12.71 -28.12 8.58
C ASP A 106 12.51 -26.72 9.22
N GLY A 107 12.09 -25.72 8.41
CA GLY A 107 11.91 -24.34 8.82
C GLY A 107 13.22 -23.55 8.90
N SER A 108 14.37 -24.17 8.57
CA SER A 108 15.62 -23.45 8.50
C SER A 108 15.65 -22.52 7.29
N ALA A 109 16.30 -21.38 7.40
CA ALA A 109 16.35 -20.37 6.35
C ALA A 109 17.79 -20.05 5.95
N TRP A 110 18.03 -20.05 4.64
CA TRP A 110 19.30 -19.72 4.02
C TRP A 110 19.19 -18.41 3.27
N LEU A 111 20.26 -17.63 3.26
CA LEU A 111 20.30 -16.36 2.56
C LEU A 111 21.07 -16.52 1.25
N ARG A 112 20.45 -16.10 0.16
CA ARG A 112 21.08 -16.07 -1.18
C ARG A 112 21.23 -14.64 -1.63
N PHE A 113 22.44 -14.21 -1.86
CA PHE A 113 22.83 -12.89 -2.33
C PHE A 113 22.97 -12.84 -3.85
N GLY A 114 23.05 -11.63 -4.40
CA GLY A 114 23.36 -11.39 -5.79
C GLY A 114 24.78 -11.77 -6.17
N ASP A 115 25.06 -11.68 -7.46
CA ASP A 115 26.35 -12.03 -8.09
C ASP A 115 27.03 -10.80 -8.73
N ASN A 116 26.59 -9.59 -8.39
CA ASN A 116 26.98 -8.32 -9.04
C ASN A 116 26.53 -8.19 -10.50
N GLN A 117 25.56 -9.00 -10.92
CA GLN A 117 24.76 -8.82 -12.12
C GLN A 117 23.30 -8.59 -11.76
N PHE A 118 22.77 -9.46 -10.90
CA PHE A 118 21.43 -9.39 -10.33
C PHE A 118 21.54 -9.26 -8.81
N GLY A 119 21.65 -7.99 -8.35
CA GLY A 119 21.91 -7.68 -6.96
C GLY A 119 23.39 -7.71 -6.58
N ALA A 120 23.75 -6.98 -5.53
CA ALA A 120 25.11 -6.95 -5.01
C ALA A 120 25.51 -8.28 -4.37
N ALA A 121 26.79 -8.63 -4.46
CA ALA A 121 27.39 -9.69 -3.66
C ALA A 121 28.01 -9.07 -2.39
N PRO A 122 27.91 -9.73 -1.22
CA PRO A 122 28.61 -9.29 -0.02
C PRO A 122 30.13 -9.25 -0.22
N ILE A 123 30.76 -8.25 0.39
CA ILE A 123 32.22 -8.10 0.32
C ILE A 123 32.89 -9.19 1.16
N THR A 124 34.00 -9.74 0.66
CA THR A 124 34.76 -10.77 1.40
C THR A 124 35.21 -10.23 2.74
N GLY A 125 34.88 -10.94 3.82
CA GLY A 125 35.22 -10.53 5.18
C GLY A 125 34.19 -9.62 5.87
N GLN A 126 33.16 -9.18 5.15
CA GLN A 126 32.07 -8.42 5.75
C GLN A 126 31.26 -9.31 6.69
N ARG A 127 31.04 -8.84 7.90
CA ARG A 127 30.10 -9.45 8.86
C ARG A 127 28.73 -8.83 8.63
N LEU A 128 27.70 -9.67 8.62
CA LEU A 128 26.31 -9.25 8.50
C LEU A 128 25.54 -9.66 9.76
N LEU A 129 24.89 -8.68 10.39
CA LEU A 129 23.96 -8.91 11.48
C LEU A 129 22.55 -9.01 10.92
N ALA A 130 21.87 -10.13 11.17
CA ALA A 130 20.52 -10.35 10.73
C ALA A 130 19.53 -10.00 11.84
N ARG A 131 18.61 -9.06 11.55
CA ARG A 131 17.41 -8.80 12.36
C ARG A 131 16.22 -9.41 11.62
N TYR A 132 15.41 -10.21 12.31
CA TYR A 132 14.24 -10.85 11.71
C TYR A 132 13.25 -11.26 12.80
N ARG A 133 11.98 -11.47 12.39
CA ARG A 133 10.91 -11.89 13.30
C ARG A 133 10.68 -13.38 13.18
N LEU A 134 10.54 -14.03 14.32
CA LEU A 134 10.15 -15.43 14.43
C LEU A 134 8.69 -15.56 14.84
N GLY A 135 8.09 -16.70 14.52
CA GLY A 135 6.71 -17.02 14.85
C GLY A 135 5.76 -16.77 13.69
N GLY A 136 4.48 -16.83 13.95
CA GLY A 136 3.45 -16.67 12.96
C GLY A 136 2.55 -17.90 12.86
N GLY A 137 1.85 -18.01 11.74
CA GLY A 137 0.86 -19.05 11.50
C GLY A 137 -0.38 -18.90 12.40
N PRO A 138 -1.15 -20.00 12.61
CA PRO A 138 -2.40 -19.97 13.36
C PRO A 138 -2.27 -19.49 14.81
N GLN A 139 -1.08 -19.59 15.39
CA GLN A 139 -0.82 -19.13 16.78
C GLN A 139 -1.02 -17.63 16.94
N GLY A 140 -0.89 -16.85 15.85
CA GLY A 140 -1.17 -15.42 15.83
C GLY A 140 -2.67 -15.08 15.74
N ASN A 141 -3.53 -16.05 15.49
CA ASN A 141 -4.98 -15.85 15.38
C ASN A 141 -5.60 -15.87 16.79
N VAL A 142 -5.51 -14.74 17.48
CA VAL A 142 -6.09 -14.58 18.81
C VAL A 142 -7.48 -13.97 18.76
N GLY A 143 -8.36 -14.36 19.69
CA GLY A 143 -9.72 -13.83 19.80
C GLY A 143 -9.76 -12.34 20.12
N ALA A 144 -10.92 -11.72 19.92
CA ALA A 144 -11.15 -10.37 20.42
C ALA A 144 -11.03 -10.34 21.95
N GLU A 145 -10.56 -9.21 22.51
CA GLU A 145 -10.40 -8.96 23.94
C GLU A 145 -9.42 -9.92 24.67
N THR A 146 -8.60 -10.65 23.92
CA THR A 146 -7.62 -11.58 24.53
C THR A 146 -6.26 -10.95 24.83
N ILE A 147 -5.89 -9.86 24.13
CA ILE A 147 -4.67 -9.10 24.40
C ILE A 147 -5.00 -8.03 25.43
N SER A 148 -4.65 -8.27 26.70
CA SER A 148 -5.00 -7.44 27.85
C SER A 148 -3.80 -6.98 28.68
N ALA A 149 -2.58 -7.45 28.36
CA ALA A 149 -1.37 -7.14 29.11
C ALA A 149 -0.30 -6.51 28.22
N LEU A 150 0.37 -5.49 28.74
CA LEU A 150 1.58 -4.89 28.19
C LEU A 150 2.76 -5.25 29.07
N ILE A 151 3.83 -5.73 28.45
CA ILE A 151 5.11 -5.94 29.10
C ILE A 151 6.10 -4.93 28.53
N SER A 152 6.64 -4.06 29.37
CA SER A 152 7.62 -3.05 28.98
C SER A 152 8.62 -2.83 30.12
N ASP A 153 9.87 -2.60 29.76
CA ASP A 153 10.91 -2.19 30.70
C ASP A 153 10.82 -0.69 31.05
N ASP A 154 10.01 0.08 30.30
CA ASP A 154 9.76 1.49 30.57
C ASP A 154 8.62 1.66 31.58
N ALA A 155 8.98 1.98 32.81
CA ALA A 155 8.02 2.22 33.89
C ALA A 155 7.12 3.45 33.64
N SER A 156 7.59 4.44 32.90
CA SER A 156 6.81 5.65 32.59
C SER A 156 5.64 5.34 31.64
N LEU A 157 5.88 4.47 30.69
CA LEU A 157 4.86 3.97 29.75
C LEU A 157 3.76 3.20 30.51
N MET A 158 4.15 2.36 31.46
CA MET A 158 3.21 1.57 32.26
C MET A 158 2.29 2.42 33.12
N LEU A 159 2.75 3.57 33.62
CA LEU A 159 1.95 4.49 34.44
C LEU A 159 0.92 5.26 33.61
N GLY A 160 1.16 5.46 32.31
CA GLY A 160 0.26 6.21 31.40
C GLY A 160 -0.90 5.38 30.85
N ILE A 161 -0.80 4.05 30.87
CA ILE A 161 -1.77 3.15 30.23
C ILE A 161 -2.72 2.57 31.26
N LYS A 162 -4.02 2.93 31.18
CA LYS A 162 -5.05 2.42 32.09
C LYS A 162 -5.58 1.04 31.71
N SER A 163 -5.71 0.77 30.41
CA SER A 163 -6.20 -0.50 29.89
C SER A 163 -5.71 -0.70 28.47
N LEU A 164 -5.51 -1.94 28.11
CA LEU A 164 -5.14 -2.38 26.77
C LEU A 164 -6.11 -3.47 26.34
N ARG A 165 -6.54 -3.44 25.09
CA ARG A 165 -7.38 -4.49 24.49
C ARG A 165 -7.26 -4.51 22.98
N ASN A 166 -7.48 -5.68 22.39
CA ASN A 166 -7.72 -5.82 20.96
C ASN A 166 -9.24 -5.96 20.72
N PRO A 167 -9.93 -4.94 20.19
CA PRO A 167 -11.38 -4.98 20.01
C PRO A 167 -11.82 -5.97 18.93
N LEU A 168 -10.92 -6.35 18.02
CA LEU A 168 -11.18 -7.31 16.93
C LEU A 168 -10.26 -8.51 17.08
N PRO A 169 -10.72 -9.72 16.63
CA PRO A 169 -9.84 -10.89 16.58
C PRO A 169 -8.75 -10.70 15.54
N ALA A 170 -7.55 -11.19 15.81
CA ALA A 170 -6.50 -11.34 14.83
C ALA A 170 -6.82 -12.51 13.89
N GLN A 171 -6.69 -12.31 12.59
CA GLN A 171 -6.99 -13.27 11.54
C GLN A 171 -5.92 -13.25 10.46
N GLY A 172 -5.84 -14.32 9.67
CA GLY A 172 -4.94 -14.40 8.51
C GLY A 172 -3.64 -15.17 8.77
N GLY A 173 -3.37 -15.56 10.02
CA GLY A 173 -2.28 -16.49 10.30
C GLY A 173 -2.58 -17.86 9.70
N ALA A 174 -1.68 -18.37 8.86
CA ALA A 174 -1.79 -19.66 8.19
C ALA A 174 -0.50 -20.46 8.33
N GLU A 175 -0.62 -21.78 8.37
CA GLU A 175 0.57 -22.65 8.27
C GLU A 175 1.23 -22.52 6.90
N PRO A 176 2.54 -22.75 6.80
CA PRO A 176 3.22 -22.91 5.52
C PRO A 176 2.56 -23.99 4.68
N GLU A 177 2.56 -23.81 3.36
CA GLU A 177 2.06 -24.85 2.46
C GLU A 177 2.83 -26.17 2.65
N THR A 178 2.09 -27.27 2.65
CA THR A 178 2.71 -28.61 2.67
C THR A 178 3.41 -28.91 1.33
N LEU A 179 4.41 -29.77 1.35
CA LEU A 179 5.12 -30.19 0.13
C LEU A 179 4.19 -30.74 -0.95
N ASP A 180 3.15 -31.44 -0.57
CA ASP A 180 2.18 -31.97 -1.53
C ASP A 180 1.33 -30.86 -2.13
N ALA A 181 0.93 -29.87 -1.33
CA ALA A 181 0.25 -28.67 -1.83
C ALA A 181 1.17 -27.87 -2.78
N ILE A 182 2.45 -27.69 -2.43
CA ILE A 182 3.43 -27.02 -3.28
C ILE A 182 3.61 -27.77 -4.60
N ARG A 183 3.77 -29.09 -4.58
CA ARG A 183 3.87 -29.90 -5.81
C ARG A 183 2.65 -29.79 -6.71
N LEU A 184 1.47 -29.70 -6.12
CA LEU A 184 0.23 -29.52 -6.86
C LEU A 184 0.10 -28.10 -7.43
N ASN A 185 0.42 -27.08 -6.63
CA ASN A 185 0.18 -25.67 -6.96
C ASN A 185 1.34 -25.02 -7.74
N ALA A 186 2.59 -25.49 -7.57
CA ALA A 186 3.76 -24.89 -8.22
C ALA A 186 3.66 -24.83 -9.76
N PRO A 187 3.17 -25.86 -10.48
CA PRO A 187 2.97 -25.76 -11.93
C PRO A 187 1.96 -24.68 -12.33
N GLU A 188 0.93 -24.45 -11.51
CA GLU A 188 -0.08 -23.43 -11.75
C GLU A 188 0.43 -22.02 -11.39
N ALA A 189 1.36 -21.91 -10.42
CA ALA A 189 1.94 -20.63 -10.04
C ALA A 189 2.77 -19.98 -11.18
N PHE A 190 3.36 -20.80 -12.07
CA PHE A 190 4.05 -20.34 -13.26
C PHE A 190 3.12 -20.08 -14.44
N ARG A 191 1.88 -20.55 -14.39
CA ARG A 191 0.86 -20.28 -15.40
C ARG A 191 0.18 -18.94 -15.14
N THR A 192 0.95 -17.89 -14.92
CA THR A 192 0.40 -16.55 -14.98
C THR A 192 -0.12 -16.31 -16.38
N GLN A 193 -1.42 -16.02 -16.47
CA GLN A 193 -2.04 -15.70 -17.74
C GLN A 193 -1.45 -14.37 -18.25
N GLU A 194 -0.51 -14.45 -19.19
CA GLU A 194 0.11 -13.30 -19.84
C GLU A 194 -0.73 -12.81 -21.03
N ARG A 195 -2.05 -13.00 -20.97
CA ARG A 195 -3.01 -12.54 -21.97
C ARG A 195 -4.24 -11.95 -21.30
N ALA A 196 -4.73 -10.85 -21.84
CA ALA A 196 -5.99 -10.24 -21.44
C ALA A 196 -7.10 -10.70 -22.39
N VAL A 197 -8.13 -11.35 -21.84
CA VAL A 197 -9.29 -11.87 -22.59
C VAL A 197 -10.54 -11.09 -22.23
N THR A 198 -10.74 -10.89 -20.94
CA THR A 198 -11.89 -10.17 -20.38
C THR A 198 -11.55 -8.71 -20.10
N THR A 199 -12.56 -7.87 -19.90
CA THR A 199 -12.37 -6.48 -19.46
C THR A 199 -11.56 -6.41 -18.16
N ASP A 200 -11.83 -7.34 -17.23
CA ASP A 200 -11.12 -7.39 -15.95
C ASP A 200 -9.64 -7.80 -16.11
N ASP A 201 -9.32 -8.62 -17.11
CA ASP A 201 -7.92 -8.96 -17.39
C ASP A 201 -7.15 -7.75 -17.89
N TYR A 202 -7.76 -6.93 -18.78
CA TYR A 202 -7.15 -5.68 -19.24
C TYR A 202 -6.94 -4.69 -18.09
N ALA A 203 -7.92 -4.56 -17.19
CA ALA A 203 -7.79 -3.71 -16.01
C ALA A 203 -6.65 -4.22 -15.09
N ARG A 204 -6.64 -5.51 -14.75
CA ARG A 204 -5.56 -6.11 -13.95
C ARG A 204 -4.19 -6.04 -14.61
N ALA A 205 -4.12 -6.21 -15.93
CA ALA A 205 -2.87 -6.04 -16.65
C ALA A 205 -2.35 -4.61 -16.56
N ALA A 206 -3.23 -3.60 -16.71
CA ALA A 206 -2.87 -2.21 -16.57
C ALA A 206 -2.39 -1.85 -15.16
N GLU A 207 -3.01 -2.41 -14.12
CA GLU A 207 -2.64 -2.20 -12.71
C GLU A 207 -1.24 -2.77 -12.35
N ARG A 208 -0.64 -3.57 -13.21
CA ARG A 208 0.76 -4.03 -13.05
C ARG A 208 1.77 -2.92 -13.34
N HIS A 209 1.36 -1.86 -14.02
CA HIS A 209 2.22 -0.71 -14.27
C HIS A 209 2.38 0.13 -13.00
N PRO A 210 3.62 0.50 -12.58
CA PRO A 210 3.86 1.17 -11.29
C PRO A 210 3.15 2.52 -11.13
N ASP A 211 2.94 3.25 -12.23
CA ASP A 211 2.26 4.55 -12.21
C ASP A 211 0.72 4.46 -12.21
N VAL A 212 0.16 3.26 -12.37
CA VAL A 212 -1.28 3.04 -12.34
C VAL A 212 -1.70 2.67 -10.93
N GLN A 213 -2.64 3.41 -10.37
CA GLN A 213 -3.25 3.12 -9.08
C GLN A 213 -4.35 2.07 -9.24
N ARG A 214 -5.24 2.30 -10.20
CA ARG A 214 -6.36 1.44 -10.57
C ARG A 214 -6.66 1.56 -12.03
N ALA A 215 -7.34 0.56 -12.56
CA ALA A 215 -7.87 0.58 -13.91
C ALA A 215 -9.30 0.01 -13.92
N ALA A 216 -10.11 0.50 -14.85
CA ALA A 216 -11.42 -0.05 -15.12
C ALA A 216 -11.59 -0.19 -16.63
N ALA A 217 -12.28 -1.24 -17.06
CA ALA A 217 -12.47 -1.47 -18.48
C ALA A 217 -13.93 -1.83 -18.79
N ARG A 218 -14.35 -1.49 -19.98
CA ARG A 218 -15.66 -1.91 -20.52
C ARG A 218 -15.56 -2.25 -22.00
N LEU A 219 -16.33 -3.23 -22.41
CA LEU A 219 -16.46 -3.60 -23.81
C LEU A 219 -17.54 -2.73 -24.48
N ARG A 220 -17.23 -2.17 -25.64
CA ARG A 220 -18.18 -1.38 -26.43
C ARG A 220 -18.12 -1.79 -27.89
N TRP A 221 -19.29 -1.81 -28.52
CA TRP A 221 -19.40 -1.93 -29.98
C TRP A 221 -19.06 -0.59 -30.65
N THR A 222 -18.12 -0.58 -31.58
CA THR A 222 -17.62 0.62 -32.27
C THR A 222 -18.20 0.79 -33.69
N GLY A 223 -19.12 -0.08 -34.06
CA GLY A 223 -19.74 -0.07 -35.40
C GLY A 223 -19.23 -1.20 -36.28
N SER A 224 -17.99 -1.67 -36.08
CA SER A 224 -17.37 -2.77 -36.84
C SER A 224 -17.04 -3.97 -35.99
N TRP A 225 -16.55 -3.75 -34.76
CA TRP A 225 -16.19 -4.79 -33.78
C TRP A 225 -16.29 -4.29 -32.35
N TYR A 226 -16.13 -5.19 -31.41
CA TYR A 226 -16.02 -4.86 -30.01
C TYR A 226 -14.62 -4.39 -29.66
N THR A 227 -14.52 -3.23 -29.00
CA THR A 227 -13.26 -2.66 -28.50
C THR A 227 -13.32 -2.53 -26.98
N VAL A 228 -12.23 -2.86 -26.29
CA VAL A 228 -12.09 -2.66 -24.86
C VAL A 228 -11.71 -1.21 -24.60
N PHE A 229 -12.58 -0.46 -23.92
CA PHE A 229 -12.28 0.89 -23.45
C PHE A 229 -11.72 0.80 -22.04
N LEU A 230 -10.45 1.18 -21.89
CA LEU A 230 -9.70 1.13 -20.65
C LEU A 230 -9.58 2.53 -20.07
N MET A 231 -10.02 2.69 -18.84
CA MET A 231 -9.87 3.91 -18.04
C MET A 231 -8.79 3.68 -17.01
N LEU A 232 -7.86 4.62 -16.90
CA LEU A 232 -6.71 4.55 -16.02
C LEU A 232 -6.82 5.63 -14.95
N ASP A 233 -6.60 5.27 -13.72
CA ASP A 233 -6.43 6.16 -12.60
C ASP A 233 -4.94 6.13 -12.21
N ARG A 234 -4.26 7.26 -12.40
CA ARG A 234 -2.83 7.37 -12.12
C ARG A 234 -2.59 7.82 -10.68
N ARG A 235 -1.52 7.30 -10.09
CA ARG A 235 -1.07 7.72 -8.76
C ARG A 235 -0.88 9.23 -8.69
N ALA A 236 -1.22 9.80 -7.53
CA ALA A 236 -1.20 11.23 -7.24
C ALA A 236 -2.07 12.07 -8.20
N GLY A 237 -3.09 11.48 -8.81
CA GLY A 237 -4.00 12.17 -9.73
C GLY A 237 -3.33 12.73 -10.99
N LYS A 238 -2.19 12.17 -11.39
CA LYS A 238 -1.50 12.59 -12.63
C LYS A 238 -2.41 12.42 -13.83
N PRO A 239 -2.38 13.34 -14.81
CA PRO A 239 -3.21 13.24 -16.02
C PRO A 239 -2.78 12.05 -16.88
N VAL A 240 -3.74 11.41 -17.54
CA VAL A 240 -3.49 10.36 -18.53
C VAL A 240 -3.30 11.05 -19.90
N ASP A 241 -2.12 11.65 -20.08
CA ASP A 241 -1.74 12.38 -21.28
C ASP A 241 -1.38 11.45 -22.45
N ALA A 242 -1.06 12.03 -23.61
CA ALA A 242 -0.75 11.27 -24.82
C ALA A 242 0.53 10.42 -24.67
N GLU A 243 1.52 10.91 -23.96
CA GLU A 243 2.79 10.21 -23.71
C GLU A 243 2.56 8.97 -22.83
N PHE A 244 1.79 9.14 -21.76
CA PHE A 244 1.44 8.02 -20.90
C PHE A 244 0.55 7.00 -21.62
N LYS A 245 -0.41 7.44 -22.43
CA LYS A 245 -1.24 6.55 -23.27
C LYS A 245 -0.37 5.72 -24.22
N ALA A 246 0.67 6.32 -24.82
CA ALA A 246 1.62 5.61 -25.68
C ALA A 246 2.44 4.57 -24.90
N THR A 247 2.94 4.92 -23.71
CA THR A 247 3.66 4.02 -22.81
C THR A 247 2.77 2.84 -22.39
N MET A 248 1.54 3.12 -21.98
CA MET A 248 0.58 2.08 -21.59
C MET A 248 0.15 1.21 -22.75
N ARG A 249 0.06 1.75 -23.97
CA ARG A 249 -0.23 0.97 -25.17
C ARG A 249 0.88 -0.05 -25.43
N ALA A 250 2.13 0.40 -25.41
CA ALA A 250 3.29 -0.50 -25.56
C ALA A 250 3.36 -1.55 -24.43
N PHE A 251 3.04 -1.15 -23.19
CA PHE A 251 3.01 -2.06 -22.05
C PHE A 251 1.92 -3.13 -22.18
N LEU A 252 0.72 -2.77 -22.64
CA LEU A 252 -0.43 -3.69 -22.73
C LEU A 252 -0.42 -4.55 -23.98
N GLU A 253 0.33 -4.17 -25.02
CA GLU A 253 0.40 -4.93 -26.27
C GLU A 253 0.84 -6.38 -26.06
N ARG A 254 1.71 -6.64 -25.12
CA ARG A 254 2.18 -8.00 -24.77
C ARG A 254 1.07 -8.91 -24.20
N PHE A 255 -0.01 -8.30 -23.67
CA PHE A 255 -1.14 -9.04 -23.09
C PHE A 255 -2.30 -9.18 -24.06
N ARG A 256 -2.32 -8.38 -25.13
CA ARG A 256 -3.43 -8.30 -26.07
C ARG A 256 -3.53 -9.57 -26.91
N LEU A 257 -4.74 -10.09 -27.04
CA LEU A 257 -5.03 -11.14 -28.01
C LEU A 257 -5.13 -10.59 -29.43
N ALA A 258 -4.65 -11.34 -30.41
CA ALA A 258 -4.84 -11.01 -31.82
C ALA A 258 -6.33 -10.89 -32.14
N GLY A 259 -6.70 -9.82 -32.86
CA GLY A 259 -8.08 -9.56 -33.25
C GLY A 259 -8.91 -8.80 -32.19
N TYR A 260 -8.33 -8.46 -31.05
CA TYR A 260 -8.96 -7.59 -30.06
C TYR A 260 -8.26 -6.23 -30.03
N ASP A 261 -9.05 -5.17 -30.03
CA ASP A 261 -8.56 -3.81 -29.88
C ASP A 261 -8.90 -3.25 -28.52
N PHE A 262 -8.04 -2.37 -28.03
CA PHE A 262 -8.32 -1.57 -26.86
C PHE A 262 -8.01 -0.09 -27.09
N GLU A 263 -8.79 0.77 -26.46
CA GLU A 263 -8.63 2.21 -26.49
C GLU A 263 -8.68 2.79 -25.09
N PHE A 264 -8.00 3.93 -24.90
CA PHE A 264 -8.06 4.63 -23.63
C PHE A 264 -9.21 5.61 -23.60
N ALA A 265 -9.99 5.56 -22.52
CA ALA A 265 -11.04 6.52 -22.21
C ALA A 265 -10.72 7.25 -20.91
N ASP A 266 -11.23 8.46 -20.78
CA ASP A 266 -11.06 9.20 -19.53
C ASP A 266 -12.01 8.65 -18.46
N PRO A 267 -11.60 8.63 -17.16
CA PRO A 267 -12.45 8.28 -16.04
C PRO A 267 -13.66 9.20 -15.94
N VAL A 268 -14.78 8.67 -15.47
CA VAL A 268 -15.96 9.49 -15.16
C VAL A 268 -15.77 10.10 -13.77
N HIS A 269 -15.27 11.33 -13.71
CA HIS A 269 -15.18 12.07 -12.46
C HIS A 269 -16.55 12.55 -12.01
N VAL A 270 -16.90 12.26 -10.76
CA VAL A 270 -18.14 12.69 -10.11
C VAL A 270 -17.81 13.75 -9.08
N PRO A 271 -18.00 15.02 -9.39
CA PRO A 271 -17.76 16.09 -8.42
C PRO A 271 -18.80 16.06 -7.31
N LEU A 272 -18.34 16.36 -6.09
CA LEU A 272 -19.16 16.36 -4.88
C LEU A 272 -19.45 17.78 -4.42
N ASP A 273 -20.57 17.96 -3.74
CA ASP A 273 -20.96 19.17 -3.04
C ASP A 273 -21.25 18.85 -1.58
N ILE A 274 -20.30 19.22 -0.71
CA ILE A 274 -20.34 18.90 0.71
C ILE A 274 -20.29 20.20 1.50
N GLN A 275 -21.17 20.33 2.49
CA GLN A 275 -21.20 21.46 3.42
C GLN A 275 -21.32 20.96 4.84
N LEU A 276 -20.34 21.36 5.66
CA LEU A 276 -20.27 21.04 7.07
C LEU A 276 -20.55 22.30 7.89
N GLN A 277 -21.37 22.19 8.92
CA GLN A 277 -21.49 23.18 9.99
C GLN A 277 -20.68 22.67 11.18
N ILE A 278 -19.75 23.48 11.61
CA ILE A 278 -18.77 23.16 12.66
C ILE A 278 -19.02 24.07 13.86
N CYS A 279 -19.20 23.48 15.02
CA CYS A 279 -19.15 24.20 16.27
C CYS A 279 -17.74 24.13 16.85
N VAL A 280 -17.15 25.30 17.13
CA VAL A 280 -15.80 25.41 17.69
C VAL A 280 -15.86 25.41 19.21
N ALA A 281 -14.97 24.65 19.83
CA ALA A 281 -14.84 24.60 21.29
C ALA A 281 -14.33 25.94 21.86
N ALA A 282 -14.72 26.26 23.10
CA ALA A 282 -14.21 27.43 23.81
C ALA A 282 -12.67 27.38 23.91
N GLY A 283 -12.04 28.52 23.73
CA GLY A 283 -10.56 28.64 23.74
C GLY A 283 -9.88 28.43 22.39
N TYR A 284 -10.64 28.23 21.31
CA TYR A 284 -10.11 28.13 19.95
C TYR A 284 -10.66 29.27 19.07
N PHE A 285 -9.79 29.78 18.19
CA PHE A 285 -10.22 30.81 17.23
C PHE A 285 -10.87 30.13 16.01
N THR A 286 -12.04 30.61 15.61
CA THR A 286 -12.77 30.08 14.43
C THR A 286 -11.96 30.11 13.14
N ALA A 287 -11.12 31.11 12.93
CA ALA A 287 -10.27 31.24 11.75
C ALA A 287 -9.21 30.13 11.69
N ASP A 288 -8.59 29.78 12.81
CA ASP A 288 -7.56 28.73 12.88
C ASP A 288 -8.17 27.35 12.64
N VAL A 289 -9.30 27.07 13.28
CA VAL A 289 -10.05 25.82 13.08
C VAL A 289 -10.49 25.69 11.63
N LYS A 290 -11.00 26.75 11.01
CA LYS A 290 -11.39 26.76 9.61
C LYS A 290 -10.19 26.49 8.68
N SER A 291 -9.05 27.11 8.94
CA SER A 291 -7.82 26.88 8.17
C SER A 291 -7.34 25.43 8.29
N ALA A 292 -7.39 24.87 9.50
CA ALA A 292 -7.03 23.47 9.76
C ALA A 292 -7.99 22.50 9.06
N LEU A 293 -9.30 22.78 9.04
CA LEU A 293 -10.29 22.00 8.31
C LEU A 293 -10.03 22.03 6.80
N ILE A 294 -9.77 23.21 6.21
CA ILE A 294 -9.42 23.32 4.78
C ILE A 294 -8.19 22.47 4.47
N SER A 295 -7.15 22.56 5.30
CA SER A 295 -5.94 21.76 5.13
C SER A 295 -6.21 20.24 5.27
N ALA A 296 -7.08 19.84 6.21
CA ALA A 296 -7.42 18.44 6.43
C ALA A 296 -8.21 17.82 5.28
N PHE A 297 -9.02 18.60 4.58
CA PHE A 297 -9.89 18.13 3.49
C PHE A 297 -9.37 18.45 2.08
N THR A 298 -8.14 18.92 1.96
CA THR A 298 -7.52 19.20 0.65
C THR A 298 -7.38 17.96 -0.21
N ALA A 299 -7.30 18.14 -1.52
CA ALA A 299 -6.92 17.13 -2.50
C ALA A 299 -5.38 17.00 -2.67
N THR A 300 -4.61 17.86 -2.03
CA THR A 300 -3.15 17.89 -2.12
C THR A 300 -2.50 17.27 -0.88
N VAL A 301 -1.18 17.13 -0.91
CA VAL A 301 -0.38 16.76 0.27
C VAL A 301 -0.09 18.02 1.12
N ASP A 302 -0.08 17.87 2.43
CA ASP A 302 0.30 18.94 3.33
C ASP A 302 1.82 19.19 3.34
N ARG A 303 2.28 20.22 4.09
CA ARG A 303 3.71 20.55 4.25
C ARG A 303 4.56 19.43 4.87
N HIS A 304 3.94 18.41 5.44
CA HIS A 304 4.59 17.24 6.03
C HIS A 304 4.52 16.01 5.12
N GLY A 305 4.08 16.18 3.86
CA GLY A 305 3.93 15.08 2.90
C GLY A 305 2.69 14.20 3.12
N ARG A 306 1.77 14.58 4.02
CA ARG A 306 0.56 13.80 4.32
C ARG A 306 -0.56 14.14 3.34
N PRO A 307 -1.17 13.14 2.69
CA PRO A 307 -2.27 13.36 1.75
C PRO A 307 -3.53 13.83 2.48
N GLY A 308 -4.18 14.85 1.96
CA GLY A 308 -5.46 15.34 2.45
C GLY A 308 -6.59 14.31 2.29
N PHE A 309 -7.76 14.60 2.86
CA PHE A 309 -8.89 13.66 2.85
C PHE A 309 -9.36 13.33 1.43
N PHE A 310 -9.38 14.32 0.53
CA PHE A 310 -9.77 14.15 -0.87
C PHE A 310 -8.59 13.96 -1.82
N HIS A 311 -7.44 13.53 -1.30
CA HIS A 311 -6.30 13.20 -2.16
C HIS A 311 -6.69 12.13 -3.20
N PRO A 312 -6.30 12.27 -4.48
CA PRO A 312 -6.67 11.34 -5.56
C PRO A 312 -6.38 9.87 -5.24
N ASP A 313 -5.27 9.57 -4.55
CA ASP A 313 -4.92 8.18 -4.22
C ASP A 313 -5.86 7.52 -3.19
N ARG A 314 -6.80 8.26 -2.63
CA ARG A 314 -7.80 7.71 -1.69
C ARG A 314 -9.10 7.31 -2.37
N TYR A 315 -9.44 7.97 -3.45
CA TYR A 315 -10.67 7.74 -4.19
C TYR A 315 -10.36 7.25 -5.57
N THR A 316 -10.77 6.04 -5.88
CA THR A 316 -10.58 5.41 -7.18
C THR A 316 -11.90 4.83 -7.68
N PHE A 317 -11.88 4.12 -8.79
CA PHE A 317 -13.07 3.54 -9.41
C PHE A 317 -13.96 2.79 -8.41
N GLY A 318 -15.24 3.14 -8.36
CA GLY A 318 -16.24 2.50 -7.53
C GLY A 318 -16.11 2.72 -6.02
N THR A 319 -15.15 3.52 -5.56
CA THR A 319 -14.95 3.79 -4.13
C THR A 319 -16.07 4.70 -3.59
N PRO A 320 -16.91 4.25 -2.64
CA PRO A 320 -17.94 5.07 -2.07
C PRO A 320 -17.37 6.07 -1.04
N LEU A 321 -18.06 7.21 -0.86
CA LEU A 321 -17.78 8.13 0.23
C LEU A 321 -18.81 7.95 1.35
N TYR A 322 -18.34 7.59 2.54
CA TYR A 322 -19.18 7.47 3.73
C TYR A 322 -19.21 8.78 4.53
N LEU A 323 -20.41 9.18 4.94
CA LEU A 323 -20.63 10.34 5.78
C LEU A 323 -19.84 10.25 7.10
N SER A 324 -19.80 9.06 7.70
CA SER A 324 -19.06 8.79 8.92
C SER A 324 -17.57 9.08 8.79
N ALA A 325 -16.96 8.81 7.64
CA ALA A 325 -15.55 9.13 7.40
C ALA A 325 -15.30 10.65 7.33
N VAL A 326 -16.24 11.39 6.72
CA VAL A 326 -16.19 12.87 6.67
C VAL A 326 -16.32 13.46 8.07
N VAL A 327 -17.29 12.98 8.86
CA VAL A 327 -17.49 13.44 10.25
C VAL A 327 -16.28 13.11 11.11
N ALA A 328 -15.78 11.88 11.04
CA ALA A 328 -14.60 11.47 11.81
C ALA A 328 -13.37 12.32 11.47
N ARG A 329 -13.16 12.64 10.19
CA ARG A 329 -12.05 13.50 9.77
C ARG A 329 -12.20 14.93 10.29
N ALA A 330 -13.41 15.48 10.28
CA ALA A 330 -13.66 16.82 10.80
C ALA A 330 -13.49 16.88 12.33
N MET A 331 -14.00 15.87 13.05
CA MET A 331 -13.86 15.76 14.50
C MET A 331 -12.41 15.55 14.96
N ALA A 332 -11.54 15.03 14.11
CA ALA A 332 -10.12 14.88 14.41
C ALA A 332 -9.33 16.21 14.38
N VAL A 333 -9.94 17.29 13.89
CA VAL A 333 -9.31 18.62 13.88
C VAL A 333 -9.42 19.23 15.27
N ALA A 334 -8.29 19.66 15.83
CA ALA A 334 -8.26 20.30 17.15
C ALA A 334 -9.16 21.56 17.20
N GLY A 335 -9.94 21.67 18.24
CA GLY A 335 -10.90 22.79 18.43
C GLY A 335 -12.28 22.53 17.82
N VAL A 336 -12.55 21.43 17.17
CA VAL A 336 -13.89 21.04 16.73
C VAL A 336 -14.64 20.40 17.90
N ALA A 337 -15.77 20.99 18.30
CA ALA A 337 -16.64 20.44 19.34
C ALA A 337 -17.75 19.56 18.79
N SER A 338 -18.36 19.95 17.67
CA SER A 338 -19.36 19.13 16.98
C SER A 338 -19.42 19.45 15.49
N VAL A 339 -19.92 18.49 14.72
CA VAL A 339 -20.06 18.57 13.26
C VAL A 339 -21.49 18.22 12.89
N ASP A 340 -22.14 19.07 12.12
CA ASP A 340 -23.44 18.81 11.49
C ASP A 340 -23.29 18.92 9.96
N ILE A 341 -23.98 18.04 9.24
CA ILE A 341 -23.87 17.96 7.78
C ILE A 341 -25.06 18.64 7.14
N ARG A 342 -24.81 19.77 6.47
CA ARG A 342 -25.84 20.55 5.78
C ARG A 342 -26.08 20.09 4.35
N ARG A 343 -25.01 19.62 3.69
CA ARG A 343 -25.08 19.13 2.32
C ARG A 343 -24.12 17.98 2.12
N PHE A 344 -24.61 16.93 1.48
CA PHE A 344 -23.82 15.74 1.17
C PHE A 344 -24.41 15.08 -0.07
N GLN A 345 -23.93 15.48 -1.25
CA GLN A 345 -24.52 15.10 -2.53
C GLN A 345 -23.54 15.23 -3.69
N ARG A 346 -23.94 14.75 -4.85
CA ARG A 346 -23.23 14.98 -6.10
C ARG A 346 -23.46 16.43 -6.58
N LEU A 347 -22.40 17.12 -7.01
CA LEU A 347 -22.49 18.49 -7.52
C LEU A 347 -23.36 18.54 -8.79
N GLY A 348 -24.21 19.58 -8.88
CA GLY A 348 -25.05 19.80 -10.05
C GLY A 348 -26.19 18.80 -10.23
N ARG A 349 -26.48 17.95 -9.25
CA ARG A 349 -27.61 17.01 -9.27
C ARG A 349 -28.52 17.24 -8.07
N SER A 350 -29.81 16.95 -8.26
CA SER A 350 -30.75 16.92 -7.13
C SER A 350 -30.38 15.77 -6.18
N PRO A 351 -30.46 15.99 -4.85
CA PRO A 351 -30.16 14.97 -3.86
C PRO A 351 -31.09 13.76 -4.02
N LYS A 352 -30.54 12.57 -3.90
CA LYS A 352 -31.28 11.30 -3.99
C LYS A 352 -31.33 10.57 -2.62
N GLY A 353 -31.19 11.32 -1.54
CA GLY A 353 -31.21 10.77 -0.19
C GLY A 353 -29.85 10.36 0.35
N GLU A 354 -28.74 10.78 -0.29
CA GLU A 354 -27.38 10.42 0.10
C GLU A 354 -27.07 10.82 1.54
N LEU A 355 -27.57 11.96 1.99
CA LEU A 355 -27.40 12.41 3.40
C LEU A 355 -28.11 11.46 4.37
N ALA A 356 -29.34 11.04 4.07
CA ALA A 356 -30.10 10.13 4.91
C ALA A 356 -29.51 8.70 4.88
N ALA A 357 -29.00 8.28 3.72
CA ALA A 357 -28.33 6.99 3.56
C ALA A 357 -26.92 6.96 4.18
N GLY A 358 -26.34 8.13 4.43
CA GLY A 358 -24.98 8.24 4.97
C GLY A 358 -23.86 7.82 4.00
N VAL A 359 -24.16 7.72 2.69
CA VAL A 359 -23.19 7.29 1.69
C VAL A 359 -23.48 7.88 0.32
N ILE A 360 -22.43 8.31 -0.39
CA ILE A 360 -22.45 8.57 -1.83
C ILE A 360 -21.77 7.40 -2.51
N THR A 361 -22.55 6.60 -3.22
CA THR A 361 -22.03 5.46 -3.98
C THR A 361 -21.42 5.92 -5.31
N ALA A 362 -20.41 5.19 -5.78
CA ALA A 362 -19.84 5.36 -7.11
C ALA A 362 -20.08 4.10 -7.95
N SER A 363 -20.34 4.23 -9.23
CA SER A 363 -20.37 3.09 -10.14
C SER A 363 -18.93 2.59 -10.42
N PRO A 364 -18.74 1.37 -10.94
CA PRO A 364 -17.41 0.83 -11.21
C PRO A 364 -16.51 1.65 -12.14
N LEU A 365 -17.08 2.61 -12.87
CA LEU A 365 -16.35 3.48 -13.80
C LEU A 365 -16.27 4.93 -13.30
N GLU A 366 -16.86 5.23 -12.16
CA GLU A 366 -16.88 6.57 -11.56
C GLU A 366 -15.81 6.70 -10.49
N VAL A 367 -15.19 7.89 -10.45
CA VAL A 367 -14.27 8.32 -9.40
C VAL A 367 -14.85 9.55 -8.72
N LEU A 368 -15.10 9.46 -7.41
CA LEU A 368 -15.59 10.61 -6.63
C LEU A 368 -14.48 11.63 -6.43
N ARG A 369 -14.81 12.92 -6.55
CA ARG A 369 -13.84 14.01 -6.49
C ARG A 369 -14.40 15.21 -5.75
N ALA A 370 -13.58 15.82 -4.87
CA ALA A 370 -13.88 17.10 -4.22
C ALA A 370 -12.57 17.85 -3.96
N ASP A 371 -12.06 18.54 -4.98
CA ASP A 371 -10.77 19.22 -4.89
C ASP A 371 -10.80 20.41 -3.94
N GLY A 372 -11.96 21.05 -3.82
CA GLY A 372 -12.10 22.25 -3.00
C GLY A 372 -11.31 23.45 -3.51
N ASP A 373 -10.86 23.42 -4.77
CA ASP A 373 -10.13 24.52 -5.41
C ASP A 373 -11.14 25.58 -5.93
N PRO A 374 -11.06 26.82 -5.43
CA PRO A 374 -11.95 27.89 -5.90
C PRO A 374 -11.82 28.23 -7.38
N ASN A 375 -10.67 27.92 -8.02
CA ASN A 375 -10.43 28.17 -9.43
C ASN A 375 -11.08 27.12 -10.32
N PHE A 376 -11.38 25.94 -9.78
CA PHE A 376 -11.97 24.81 -10.48
C PHE A 376 -13.15 24.22 -9.71
N PRO A 377 -14.23 25.02 -9.46
CA PRO A 377 -15.37 24.58 -8.66
C PRO A 377 -16.12 23.38 -9.28
N GLU A 378 -15.96 23.16 -10.58
CA GLU A 378 -16.52 22.00 -11.29
C GLU A 378 -15.92 20.66 -10.86
N ASN A 379 -14.76 20.68 -10.22
CA ASN A 379 -14.11 19.48 -9.67
C ASN A 379 -14.64 19.04 -8.29
N GLY A 380 -15.69 19.72 -7.82
CA GLY A 380 -16.32 19.45 -6.54
C GLY A 380 -15.80 20.37 -5.42
N GLN A 381 -16.65 20.58 -4.46
CA GLN A 381 -16.43 21.55 -3.38
C GLN A 381 -16.73 20.94 -2.01
N ILE A 382 -15.97 21.39 -1.03
CA ILE A 382 -16.27 21.23 0.37
C ILE A 382 -16.26 22.62 1.04
N SER A 383 -17.29 22.93 1.80
CA SER A 383 -17.43 24.23 2.46
C SER A 383 -17.72 24.06 3.95
N PHE A 384 -17.21 25.00 4.76
CA PHE A 384 -17.32 24.99 6.19
C PHE A 384 -18.03 26.27 6.68
N ILE A 385 -19.16 26.09 7.36
CA ILE A 385 -19.82 27.12 8.19
C ILE A 385 -19.29 26.90 9.59
N VAL A 386 -18.54 27.86 10.12
CA VAL A 386 -17.87 27.71 11.41
C VAL A 386 -18.48 28.69 12.38
N GLU A 387 -18.99 28.20 13.52
CA GLU A 387 -19.68 28.95 14.56
C GLU A 387 -19.08 28.61 15.93
N GLY A 388 -19.27 29.50 16.91
CA GLY A 388 -18.71 29.32 18.27
C GLY A 388 -17.27 29.82 18.38
N GLY A 389 -16.54 29.27 19.35
CA GLY A 389 -15.22 29.78 19.69
C GLY A 389 -15.28 31.03 20.59
N SER A 390 -14.14 31.48 21.04
CA SER A 390 -13.97 32.73 21.83
C SER A 390 -13.28 33.79 21.00
#